data_fa233f59f9f37ad8ebe7c93fe189fd03
#
_entry.id   fa233f59f9f37ad8ebe7c93fe189fd03
#
_cell.length_a   1.000
_cell.length_b   1.000
_cell.length_c   1.000
_cell.angle_alpha   90.00
_cell.angle_beta   90.00
_cell.angle_gamma   90.00
#
_symmetry.space_group_name_H-M   'P 1'
#
loop_
_entity.id
_entity.type
_entity.pdbx_description
1 polymer ?
#
loop_
_entity_poly.entity_id
_entity_poly.type
_entity_poly.pdbx_seq_one_letter_code
_entity_poly.pdbx_strand_id
1 'polypeptide(L)'
;MSATTPRRGRPGYDADTILRRAIELFIRQGYEATSMGDLALELGLSKSAIYHHVPSKEHLLAAALDEALDGLASAIDGAVDGAGPANAADRLRSAVEQSVEVLVDHLPAVTLLLRVHGNSEVELAALRRRRALDDKLAGLVQAAADEGALRADIPPDLISRLLFGMVNSLVEWYRPDGKVDPAVLKRSVADLAFEGLGAGRGKGR
;
A
#
# COMPACT_ATOMS: atom_id res chain seq x y z
N MET A 1 43.99 33.83 -19.99
CA MET A 1 43.23 32.64 -20.41
C MET A 1 42.38 32.22 -19.20
N SER A 2 41.12 32.66 -19.16
CA SER A 2 40.21 32.38 -18.05
C SER A 2 39.39 31.10 -18.36
N ALA A 3 39.60 30.08 -17.58
CA ALA A 3 38.83 28.83 -17.68
C ALA A 3 37.45 29.02 -17.07
N THR A 4 36.42 28.99 -17.93
CA THR A 4 35.02 29.02 -17.53
C THR A 4 34.67 27.61 -17.02
N THR A 5 34.48 27.47 -15.71
CA THR A 5 33.99 26.25 -15.09
C THR A 5 32.53 26.03 -15.53
N PRO A 6 32.16 24.86 -16.07
CA PRO A 6 30.78 24.60 -16.45
C PRO A 6 29.90 24.54 -15.17
N ARG A 7 28.86 25.38 -15.12
CA ARG A 7 27.81 25.33 -14.14
C ARG A 7 27.16 23.94 -14.25
N ARG A 8 27.37 23.09 -13.23
CA ARG A 8 26.61 21.88 -13.03
C ARG A 8 25.12 22.26 -12.95
N GLY A 9 24.35 21.90 -13.97
CA GLY A 9 22.91 22.05 -13.95
C GLY A 9 22.34 21.36 -12.72
N ARG A 10 21.35 21.98 -12.08
CA ARG A 10 20.56 21.35 -11.01
C ARG A 10 20.08 19.97 -11.53
N PRO A 11 20.14 18.88 -10.74
CA PRO A 11 19.54 17.62 -11.14
C PRO A 11 18.09 17.90 -11.54
N GLY A 12 17.73 17.56 -12.79
CA GLY A 12 16.36 17.71 -13.25
C GLY A 12 15.46 16.84 -12.39
N TYR A 13 14.37 17.39 -11.84
CA TYR A 13 13.35 16.59 -11.18
C TYR A 13 12.72 15.68 -12.24
N ASP A 14 12.79 14.37 -12.03
CA ASP A 14 12.03 13.40 -12.79
C ASP A 14 10.58 13.28 -12.26
N ALA A 15 9.71 12.63 -13.05
CA ALA A 15 8.31 12.45 -12.70
C ALA A 15 8.14 11.71 -11.35
N ASP A 16 9.03 10.75 -11.06
CA ASP A 16 9.00 9.96 -9.82
C ASP A 16 9.31 10.82 -8.60
N THR A 17 10.28 11.72 -8.70
CA THR A 17 10.59 12.66 -7.61
C THR A 17 9.43 13.62 -7.36
N ILE A 18 8.77 14.10 -8.42
CA ILE A 18 7.59 14.96 -8.32
C ILE A 18 6.45 14.19 -7.66
N LEU A 19 6.21 12.94 -8.05
CA LEU A 19 5.17 12.09 -7.47
C LEU A 19 5.40 11.86 -5.97
N ARG A 20 6.61 11.47 -5.57
CA ARG A 20 6.94 11.26 -4.15
C ARG A 20 6.69 12.51 -3.31
N ARG A 21 7.13 13.68 -3.78
CA ARG A 21 6.89 14.96 -3.07
C ARG A 21 5.42 15.35 -3.05
N ALA A 22 4.67 15.05 -4.10
CA ALA A 22 3.24 15.27 -4.13
C ALA A 22 2.52 14.39 -3.09
N ILE A 23 2.87 13.11 -2.99
CA ILE A 23 2.30 12.19 -1.98
C ILE A 23 2.57 12.73 -0.56
N GLU A 24 3.81 13.12 -0.25
CA GLU A 24 4.17 13.69 1.04
C GLU A 24 3.34 14.95 1.35
N LEU A 25 3.16 15.81 0.37
CA LEU A 25 2.40 17.04 0.50
C LEU A 25 0.90 16.76 0.71
N PHE A 26 0.32 15.81 -0.06
CA PHE A 26 -1.07 15.38 0.10
C PHE A 26 -1.34 14.76 1.48
N ILE A 27 -0.40 13.97 2.00
CA ILE A 27 -0.51 13.39 3.34
C ILE A 27 -0.44 14.49 4.42
N ARG A 28 0.46 15.47 4.27
CA ARG A 28 0.74 16.49 5.28
C ARG A 28 -0.37 17.52 5.41
N GLN A 29 -0.90 18.02 4.31
CA GLN A 29 -1.88 19.11 4.32
C GLN A 29 -3.24 18.77 3.69
N GLY A 30 -3.37 17.54 3.16
CA GLY A 30 -4.59 17.08 2.48
C GLY A 30 -4.56 17.34 0.98
N TYR A 31 -5.16 16.41 0.22
CA TYR A 31 -5.23 16.52 -1.24
C TYR A 31 -6.00 17.77 -1.69
N GLU A 32 -7.19 18.03 -1.12
CA GLU A 32 -8.02 19.17 -1.52
C GLU A 32 -7.35 20.51 -1.25
N ALA A 33 -6.63 20.64 -0.14
CA ALA A 33 -5.93 21.85 0.25
C ALA A 33 -4.64 22.11 -0.54
N THR A 34 -4.15 21.11 -1.31
CA THR A 34 -2.91 21.21 -2.08
C THR A 34 -3.17 21.70 -3.50
N SER A 35 -2.41 22.67 -3.97
CA SER A 35 -2.40 23.14 -5.35
C SER A 35 -1.11 22.78 -6.08
N MET A 36 -1.15 22.84 -7.42
CA MET A 36 0.08 22.73 -8.25
C MET A 36 1.07 23.86 -7.97
N GLY A 37 0.61 24.99 -7.42
CA GLY A 37 1.46 26.07 -6.97
C GLY A 37 2.24 25.72 -5.71
N ASP A 38 1.60 25.07 -4.74
CA ASP A 38 2.24 24.61 -3.49
C ASP A 38 3.30 23.57 -3.80
N LEU A 39 2.99 22.63 -4.72
CA LEU A 39 3.95 21.64 -5.19
C LEU A 39 5.15 22.29 -5.90
N ALA A 40 4.90 23.32 -6.71
CA ALA A 40 5.98 24.08 -7.35
C ALA A 40 6.89 24.74 -6.31
N LEU A 41 6.30 25.35 -5.28
CA LEU A 41 7.04 25.98 -4.19
C LEU A 41 7.87 24.96 -3.41
N GLU A 42 7.29 23.81 -3.04
CA GLU A 42 7.96 22.72 -2.32
C GLU A 42 9.20 22.20 -3.09
N LEU A 43 9.08 22.08 -4.40
CA LEU A 43 10.16 21.59 -5.26
C LEU A 43 11.15 22.70 -5.68
N GLY A 44 10.87 23.96 -5.39
CA GLY A 44 11.68 25.09 -5.86
C GLY A 44 11.66 25.21 -7.39
N LEU A 45 10.56 24.81 -8.04
CA LEU A 45 10.32 24.88 -9.47
C LEU A 45 9.35 26.00 -9.83
N SER A 46 9.36 26.42 -11.10
CA SER A 46 8.26 27.23 -11.60
C SER A 46 7.03 26.36 -11.86
N LYS A 47 5.83 26.94 -11.77
CA LYS A 47 4.57 26.25 -12.08
C LYS A 47 4.58 25.69 -13.51
N SER A 48 5.16 26.41 -14.46
CA SER A 48 5.33 25.93 -15.84
C SER A 48 6.23 24.70 -15.92
N ALA A 49 7.31 24.66 -15.15
CA ALA A 49 8.21 23.52 -15.15
C ALA A 49 7.52 22.22 -14.64
N ILE A 50 6.66 22.31 -13.63
CA ILE A 50 5.92 21.13 -13.15
C ILE A 50 4.96 20.62 -14.23
N TYR A 51 4.24 21.51 -14.92
CA TYR A 51 3.30 21.10 -15.99
C TYR A 51 3.97 20.45 -17.20
N HIS A 52 5.29 20.58 -17.37
CA HIS A 52 6.04 19.79 -18.35
C HIS A 52 6.20 18.32 -17.96
N HIS A 53 6.15 18.01 -16.66
CA HIS A 53 6.33 16.64 -16.17
C HIS A 53 4.99 15.98 -15.83
N VAL A 54 4.02 16.76 -15.34
CA VAL A 54 2.76 16.23 -14.80
C VAL A 54 1.59 17.12 -15.25
N PRO A 55 0.58 16.55 -15.90
CA PRO A 55 -0.50 17.34 -16.50
C PRO A 55 -1.44 17.98 -15.45
N SER A 56 -1.65 17.34 -14.32
CA SER A 56 -2.60 17.83 -13.28
C SER A 56 -2.34 17.23 -11.88
N LYS A 57 -3.00 17.82 -10.89
CA LYS A 57 -3.03 17.32 -9.51
C LYS A 57 -3.74 15.95 -9.44
N GLU A 58 -4.80 15.79 -10.20
CA GLU A 58 -5.57 14.55 -10.31
C GLU A 58 -4.71 13.41 -10.88
N HIS A 59 -3.85 13.71 -11.85
CA HIS A 59 -2.92 12.74 -12.40
C HIS A 59 -1.93 12.23 -11.34
N LEU A 60 -1.41 13.11 -10.50
CA LEU A 60 -0.53 12.72 -9.39
C LEU A 60 -1.27 11.88 -8.34
N LEU A 61 -2.52 12.23 -8.03
CA LEU A 61 -3.34 11.43 -7.13
C LEU A 61 -3.59 10.04 -7.72
N ALA A 62 -4.00 9.95 -8.98
CA ALA A 62 -4.22 8.68 -9.66
C ALA A 62 -2.96 7.80 -9.64
N ALA A 63 -1.82 8.35 -10.02
CA ALA A 63 -0.55 7.62 -10.03
C ALA A 63 -0.15 7.10 -8.63
N ALA A 64 -0.37 7.92 -7.58
CA ALA A 64 -0.09 7.51 -6.21
C ALA A 64 -1.03 6.38 -5.72
N LEU A 65 -2.32 6.47 -6.05
CA LEU A 65 -3.30 5.44 -5.68
C LEU A 65 -3.10 4.15 -6.49
N ASP A 66 -2.73 4.26 -7.76
CA ASP A 66 -2.40 3.12 -8.63
C ASP A 66 -1.18 2.37 -8.11
N GLU A 67 -0.11 3.06 -7.70
CA GLU A 67 1.09 2.44 -7.10
C GLU A 67 0.73 1.50 -5.94
N ALA A 68 -0.09 1.98 -4.99
CA ALA A 68 -0.51 1.19 -3.84
C ALA A 68 -1.45 0.04 -4.25
N LEU A 69 -2.42 0.30 -5.12
CA LEU A 69 -3.43 -0.68 -5.53
C LEU A 69 -2.85 -1.76 -6.44
N ASP A 70 -1.90 -1.44 -7.31
CA ASP A 70 -1.24 -2.42 -8.18
C ASP A 70 -0.37 -3.38 -7.36
N GLY A 71 0.34 -2.87 -6.36
CA GLY A 71 1.09 -3.70 -5.42
C GLY A 71 0.18 -4.67 -4.66
N LEU A 72 -0.92 -4.16 -4.07
CA LEU A 72 -1.90 -4.98 -3.35
C LEU A 72 -2.60 -5.98 -4.28
N ALA A 73 -2.96 -5.58 -5.50
CA ALA A 73 -3.55 -6.47 -6.49
C ALA A 73 -2.61 -7.62 -6.83
N SER A 74 -1.34 -7.33 -7.09
CA SER A 74 -0.33 -8.36 -7.40
C SER A 74 -0.17 -9.36 -6.25
N ALA A 75 -0.16 -8.88 -5.00
CA ALA A 75 -0.06 -9.74 -3.82
C ALA A 75 -1.26 -10.69 -3.67
N ILE A 76 -2.47 -10.17 -3.87
CA ILE A 76 -3.72 -10.92 -3.69
C ILE A 76 -3.95 -11.86 -4.89
N ASP A 77 -3.76 -11.38 -6.12
CA ASP A 77 -3.96 -12.17 -7.33
C ASP A 77 -2.94 -13.32 -7.40
N GLY A 78 -1.69 -13.07 -7.01
CA GLY A 78 -0.69 -14.13 -6.88
C GLY A 78 -1.09 -15.24 -5.89
N ALA A 79 -1.81 -14.89 -4.82
CA ALA A 79 -2.33 -15.86 -3.88
C ALA A 79 -3.60 -16.58 -4.38
N VAL A 80 -4.47 -15.89 -5.14
CA VAL A 80 -5.69 -16.48 -5.72
C VAL A 80 -5.35 -17.43 -6.86
N ASP A 81 -4.52 -16.97 -7.81
CA ASP A 81 -4.20 -17.66 -9.06
C ASP A 81 -3.02 -18.62 -8.92
N GLY A 82 -2.37 -18.65 -7.76
CA GLY A 82 -1.17 -19.44 -7.51
C GLY A 82 -1.37 -20.92 -7.80
N ALA A 83 -0.71 -21.43 -8.84
CA ALA A 83 -0.75 -22.82 -9.32
C ALA A 83 0.08 -23.77 -8.44
N GLY A 84 0.07 -23.61 -7.12
CA GLY A 84 0.84 -24.45 -6.19
C GLY A 84 -0.03 -25.46 -5.45
N PRO A 85 0.57 -26.50 -4.82
CA PRO A 85 -0.12 -27.46 -3.97
C PRO A 85 -0.56 -26.86 -2.62
N ALA A 86 -0.31 -25.57 -2.38
CA ALA A 86 -0.68 -24.88 -1.17
C ALA A 86 -2.20 -24.86 -1.00
N ASN A 87 -2.67 -25.19 0.22
CA ASN A 87 -4.07 -25.06 0.59
C ASN A 87 -4.48 -23.57 0.66
N ALA A 88 -5.78 -23.31 0.75
CA ALA A 88 -6.29 -21.93 0.75
C ALA A 88 -5.81 -21.11 1.96
N ALA A 89 -5.56 -21.74 3.11
CA ALA A 89 -5.03 -21.06 4.29
C ALA A 89 -3.58 -20.60 4.08
N ASP A 90 -2.73 -21.40 3.44
CA ASP A 90 -1.35 -21.00 3.13
C ASP A 90 -1.33 -19.87 2.08
N ARG A 91 -2.24 -19.91 1.10
CA ARG A 91 -2.41 -18.82 0.12
C ARG A 91 -2.87 -17.53 0.79
N LEU A 92 -3.83 -17.61 1.70
CA LEU A 92 -4.31 -16.46 2.46
C LEU A 92 -3.19 -15.88 3.35
N ARG A 93 -2.39 -16.74 4.01
CA ARG A 93 -1.23 -16.32 4.78
C ARG A 93 -0.22 -15.57 3.90
N SER A 94 0.07 -16.11 2.72
CA SER A 94 0.96 -15.46 1.76
C SER A 94 0.42 -14.11 1.31
N ALA A 95 -0.89 -13.98 1.04
CA ALA A 95 -1.52 -12.71 0.68
C ALA A 95 -1.36 -11.65 1.81
N VAL A 96 -1.54 -12.05 3.07
CA VAL A 96 -1.35 -11.17 4.23
C VAL A 96 0.12 -10.74 4.34
N GLU A 97 1.06 -11.67 4.24
CA GLU A 97 2.50 -11.39 4.31
C GLU A 97 2.94 -10.43 3.18
N GLN A 98 2.52 -10.68 1.95
CA GLN A 98 2.82 -9.82 0.81
C GLN A 98 2.15 -8.45 0.93
N SER A 99 0.93 -8.36 1.48
CA SER A 99 0.28 -7.08 1.74
C SER A 99 1.03 -6.23 2.76
N VAL A 100 1.65 -6.84 3.78
CA VAL A 100 2.56 -6.13 4.71
C VAL A 100 3.81 -5.63 3.97
N GLU A 101 4.38 -6.43 3.09
CA GLU A 101 5.56 -6.06 2.28
C GLU A 101 5.24 -4.85 1.38
N VAL A 102 4.12 -4.92 0.63
CA VAL A 102 3.64 -3.78 -0.18
C VAL A 102 3.44 -2.53 0.67
N LEU A 103 2.84 -2.66 1.86
CA LEU A 103 2.65 -1.52 2.76
C LEU A 103 3.98 -0.91 3.21
N VAL A 104 4.97 -1.73 3.54
CA VAL A 104 6.30 -1.28 3.96
C VAL A 104 7.03 -0.57 2.81
N ASP A 105 7.01 -1.15 1.62
CA ASP A 105 7.72 -0.65 0.45
C ASP A 105 7.08 0.63 -0.12
N HIS A 106 5.74 0.74 -0.03
CA HIS A 106 4.95 1.85 -0.56
C HIS A 106 4.18 2.61 0.53
N LEU A 107 4.77 2.72 1.73
CA LEU A 107 4.11 3.29 2.91
C LEU A 107 3.42 4.65 2.67
N PRO A 108 4.03 5.64 1.98
CA PRO A 108 3.35 6.89 1.69
C PRO A 108 2.13 6.71 0.77
N ALA A 109 2.24 5.93 -0.30
CA ALA A 109 1.14 5.69 -1.24
C ALA A 109 -0.03 4.94 -0.59
N VAL A 110 0.27 3.90 0.23
CA VAL A 110 -0.74 3.18 1.02
C VAL A 110 -1.38 4.09 2.06
N THR A 111 -0.61 4.94 2.73
CA THR A 111 -1.14 5.93 3.69
C THR A 111 -2.13 6.88 3.00
N LEU A 112 -1.81 7.35 1.80
CA LEU A 112 -2.71 8.20 1.01
C LEU A 112 -3.97 7.45 0.61
N LEU A 113 -3.85 6.19 0.12
CA LEU A 113 -4.97 5.33 -0.23
C LEU A 113 -5.95 5.12 0.92
N LEU A 114 -5.45 4.96 2.15
CA LEU A 114 -6.30 4.77 3.33
C LEU A 114 -7.03 6.05 3.77
N ARG A 115 -6.61 7.22 3.28
CA ARG A 115 -7.23 8.54 3.55
C ARG A 115 -8.21 9.00 2.47
N VAL A 116 -8.44 8.19 1.43
CA VAL A 116 -9.40 8.47 0.36
C VAL A 116 -10.82 8.35 0.88
N HIS A 117 -11.67 9.34 0.56
CA HIS A 117 -13.06 9.41 1.01
C HIS A 117 -14.10 9.34 -0.12
N GLY A 118 -13.67 9.43 -1.38
CA GLY A 118 -14.56 9.38 -2.54
C GLY A 118 -15.08 10.75 -2.99
N ASN A 119 -14.29 11.80 -2.78
CA ASN A 119 -14.64 13.18 -3.15
C ASN A 119 -14.41 13.49 -4.64
N SER A 120 -13.76 12.60 -5.38
CA SER A 120 -13.48 12.74 -6.80
C SER A 120 -13.66 11.42 -7.55
N GLU A 121 -13.77 11.47 -8.87
CA GLU A 121 -13.84 10.26 -9.71
C GLU A 121 -12.60 9.37 -9.56
N VAL A 122 -11.42 9.95 -9.37
CA VAL A 122 -10.18 9.22 -9.11
C VAL A 122 -10.28 8.45 -7.79
N GLU A 123 -10.76 9.09 -6.73
CA GLU A 123 -10.96 8.46 -5.44
C GLU A 123 -12.03 7.37 -5.49
N LEU A 124 -13.15 7.62 -6.16
CA LEU A 124 -14.21 6.63 -6.34
C LEU A 124 -13.72 5.40 -7.12
N ALA A 125 -12.88 5.60 -8.14
CA ALA A 125 -12.25 4.50 -8.87
C ALA A 125 -11.34 3.67 -7.96
N ALA A 126 -10.50 4.32 -7.16
CA ALA A 126 -9.62 3.66 -6.20
C ALA A 126 -10.41 2.85 -5.14
N LEU A 127 -11.50 3.42 -4.60
CA LEU A 127 -12.38 2.72 -3.66
C LEU A 127 -13.08 1.50 -4.29
N ARG A 128 -13.47 1.57 -5.57
CA ARG A 128 -14.02 0.41 -6.29
C ARG A 128 -12.97 -0.71 -6.43
N ARG A 129 -11.74 -0.37 -6.83
CA ARG A 129 -10.64 -1.33 -6.91
C ARG A 129 -10.33 -1.97 -5.56
N ARG A 130 -10.29 -1.17 -4.49
CA ARG A 130 -10.07 -1.67 -3.14
C ARG A 130 -11.13 -2.67 -2.70
N ARG A 131 -12.43 -2.38 -2.97
CA ARG A 131 -13.52 -3.33 -2.67
C ARG A 131 -13.35 -4.66 -3.43
N ALA A 132 -12.96 -4.61 -4.70
CA ALA A 132 -12.71 -5.83 -5.47
C ALA A 132 -11.57 -6.68 -4.87
N LEU A 133 -10.54 -6.06 -4.29
CA LEU A 133 -9.48 -6.77 -3.57
C LEU A 133 -9.98 -7.37 -2.25
N ASP A 134 -10.82 -6.64 -1.50
CA ASP A 134 -11.48 -7.15 -0.28
C ASP A 134 -12.35 -8.38 -0.60
N ASP A 135 -13.10 -8.36 -1.71
CA ASP A 135 -13.95 -9.47 -2.15
C ASP A 135 -13.10 -10.71 -2.53
N LYS A 136 -11.97 -10.53 -3.21
CA LYS A 136 -11.04 -11.61 -3.53
C LYS A 136 -10.46 -12.26 -2.27
N LEU A 137 -10.08 -11.45 -1.28
CA LEU A 137 -9.58 -11.94 -0.02
C LEU A 137 -10.66 -12.72 0.77
N ALA A 138 -11.89 -12.21 0.78
CA ALA A 138 -13.01 -12.92 1.38
C ALA A 138 -13.25 -14.28 0.72
N GLY A 139 -13.06 -14.38 -0.60
CA GLY A 139 -13.08 -15.64 -1.33
C GLY A 139 -12.00 -16.63 -0.87
N LEU A 140 -10.77 -16.17 -0.60
CA LEU A 140 -9.70 -17.01 -0.03
C LEU A 140 -10.03 -17.48 1.39
N VAL A 141 -10.61 -16.61 2.21
CA VAL A 141 -11.06 -16.97 3.56
C VAL A 141 -12.14 -18.05 3.49
N GLN A 142 -13.12 -17.89 2.61
CA GLN A 142 -14.18 -18.88 2.41
C GLN A 142 -13.58 -20.23 1.97
N ALA A 143 -12.69 -20.24 0.99
CA ALA A 143 -12.05 -21.47 0.53
C ALA A 143 -11.26 -22.16 1.66
N ALA A 144 -10.56 -21.41 2.50
CA ALA A 144 -9.84 -21.98 3.64
C ALA A 144 -10.78 -22.51 4.74
N ALA A 145 -11.96 -21.93 4.90
CA ALA A 145 -12.98 -22.45 5.80
C ALA A 145 -13.62 -23.74 5.24
N ASP A 146 -13.88 -23.80 3.93
CA ASP A 146 -14.42 -24.98 3.26
C ASP A 146 -13.44 -26.17 3.30
N GLU A 147 -12.15 -25.90 3.26
CA GLU A 147 -11.07 -26.88 3.47
C GLU A 147 -10.94 -27.33 4.95
N GLY A 148 -11.67 -26.69 5.87
CA GLY A 148 -11.56 -26.95 7.32
C GLY A 148 -10.30 -26.41 7.98
N ALA A 149 -9.53 -25.58 7.28
CA ALA A 149 -8.28 -24.98 7.77
C ALA A 149 -8.53 -23.70 8.60
N LEU A 150 -9.66 -23.03 8.38
CA LEU A 150 -10.10 -21.88 9.17
C LEU A 150 -11.47 -22.13 9.80
N ARG A 151 -11.78 -21.34 10.82
CA ARG A 151 -13.09 -21.35 11.49
C ARG A 151 -14.18 -20.86 10.54
N ALA A 152 -15.35 -21.53 10.57
CA ALA A 152 -16.50 -21.23 9.73
C ALA A 152 -17.64 -20.51 10.48
N ASP A 153 -17.45 -20.20 11.76
CA ASP A 153 -18.43 -19.52 12.62
C ASP A 153 -18.39 -17.99 12.54
N ILE A 154 -17.40 -17.43 11.83
CA ILE A 154 -17.29 -16.01 11.53
C ILE A 154 -17.43 -15.80 10.04
N PRO A 155 -18.27 -14.85 9.56
CA PRO A 155 -18.41 -14.55 8.15
C PRO A 155 -17.08 -14.21 7.48
N PRO A 156 -16.77 -14.76 6.28
CA PRO A 156 -15.49 -14.56 5.58
C PRO A 156 -15.15 -13.10 5.31
N ASP A 157 -16.14 -12.27 4.97
CA ASP A 157 -15.96 -10.83 4.77
C ASP A 157 -15.56 -10.09 6.05
N LEU A 158 -16.03 -10.55 7.21
CA LEU A 158 -15.62 -10.00 8.50
C LEU A 158 -14.18 -10.41 8.83
N ILE A 159 -13.80 -11.66 8.60
CA ILE A 159 -12.40 -12.12 8.78
C ILE A 159 -11.47 -11.32 7.87
N SER A 160 -11.81 -11.18 6.58
CA SER A 160 -11.04 -10.38 5.61
C SER A 160 -10.83 -8.95 6.11
N ARG A 161 -11.89 -8.28 6.56
CA ARG A 161 -11.82 -6.90 7.10
C ARG A 161 -10.94 -6.80 8.34
N LEU A 162 -10.97 -7.79 9.23
CA LEU A 162 -10.13 -7.82 10.42
C LEU A 162 -8.65 -8.01 10.06
N LEU A 163 -8.35 -8.91 9.12
CA LEU A 163 -7.00 -9.12 8.61
C LEU A 163 -6.43 -7.85 7.97
N PHE A 164 -7.19 -7.23 7.05
CA PHE A 164 -6.77 -5.97 6.44
C PHE A 164 -6.73 -4.82 7.46
N GLY A 165 -7.64 -4.79 8.43
CA GLY A 165 -7.60 -3.82 9.51
C GLY A 165 -6.29 -3.89 10.29
N MET A 166 -5.79 -5.10 10.58
CA MET A 166 -4.51 -5.31 11.24
C MET A 166 -3.34 -4.83 10.36
N VAL A 167 -3.31 -5.19 9.08
CA VAL A 167 -2.28 -4.72 8.14
C VAL A 167 -2.32 -3.20 8.01
N ASN A 168 -3.50 -2.62 7.77
CA ASN A 168 -3.67 -1.19 7.57
C ASN A 168 -3.30 -0.35 8.80
N SER A 169 -3.43 -0.91 10.02
CA SER A 169 -3.02 -0.21 11.24
C SER A 169 -1.53 0.14 11.28
N LEU A 170 -0.71 -0.56 10.50
CA LEU A 170 0.73 -0.30 10.43
C LEU A 170 1.06 1.11 9.95
N VAL A 171 0.24 1.74 9.11
CA VAL A 171 0.48 3.12 8.62
C VAL A 171 0.51 4.14 9.75
N GLU A 172 -0.11 3.84 10.90
CA GLU A 172 -0.19 4.77 12.03
C GLU A 172 1.09 4.80 12.86
N TRP A 173 1.79 3.69 12.95
CA TRP A 173 2.91 3.56 13.88
C TRP A 173 4.21 2.99 13.28
N TYR A 174 4.16 2.26 12.16
CA TYR A 174 5.38 1.78 11.52
C TYR A 174 6.21 2.94 10.95
N ARG A 175 7.52 2.86 11.13
CA ARG A 175 8.48 3.83 10.59
C ARG A 175 9.62 3.07 9.90
N PRO A 176 9.91 3.36 8.62
CA PRO A 176 10.97 2.67 7.86
C PRO A 176 12.37 2.81 8.49
N ASP A 177 12.64 3.93 9.16
CA ASP A 177 13.87 4.22 9.89
C ASP A 177 13.81 3.78 11.37
N GLY A 178 12.74 3.10 11.76
CA GLY A 178 12.50 2.62 13.11
C GLY A 178 13.28 1.36 13.46
N LYS A 179 13.00 0.82 14.66
CA LYS A 179 13.70 -0.38 15.18
C LYS A 179 13.08 -1.69 14.72
N VAL A 180 11.93 -1.66 14.08
CA VAL A 180 11.19 -2.87 13.68
C VAL A 180 11.65 -3.29 12.29
N ASP A 181 12.29 -4.43 12.22
CA ASP A 181 12.73 -5.04 10.97
C ASP A 181 11.50 -5.46 10.12
N PRO A 182 11.44 -5.09 8.82
CA PRO A 182 10.33 -5.44 7.94
C PRO A 182 10.00 -6.94 7.87
N ALA A 183 11.03 -7.80 7.85
CA ALA A 183 10.82 -9.24 7.79
C ALA A 183 10.28 -9.80 9.11
N VAL A 184 10.66 -9.21 10.24
CA VAL A 184 10.09 -9.55 11.55
C VAL A 184 8.64 -9.08 11.62
N LEU A 185 8.36 -7.85 11.14
CA LEU A 185 7.01 -7.30 11.11
C LEU A 185 6.05 -8.18 10.29
N LYS A 186 6.45 -8.52 9.07
CA LYS A 186 5.68 -9.38 8.15
C LYS A 186 5.30 -10.71 8.81
N ARG A 187 6.28 -11.42 9.37
CA ARG A 187 6.04 -12.69 10.07
C ARG A 187 5.15 -12.51 11.29
N SER A 188 5.40 -11.49 12.11
CA SER A 188 4.62 -11.26 13.33
C SER A 188 3.14 -11.00 13.04
N VAL A 189 2.82 -10.24 11.99
CA VAL A 189 1.43 -10.01 11.57
C VAL A 189 0.77 -11.31 11.15
N ALA A 190 1.44 -12.12 10.31
CA ALA A 190 0.94 -13.41 9.87
C ALA A 190 0.78 -14.39 11.05
N ASP A 191 1.77 -14.51 11.92
CA ASP A 191 1.71 -15.42 13.08
C ASP A 191 0.58 -15.03 14.03
N LEU A 192 0.41 -13.74 14.32
CA LEU A 192 -0.72 -13.26 15.15
C LEU A 192 -2.07 -13.53 14.50
N ALA A 193 -2.17 -13.37 13.17
CA ALA A 193 -3.41 -13.58 12.44
C ALA A 193 -3.84 -15.06 12.40
N PHE A 194 -2.89 -15.97 12.21
CA PHE A 194 -3.17 -17.39 11.95
C PHE A 194 -2.94 -18.30 13.17
N GLU A 195 -2.10 -17.92 14.11
CA GLU A 195 -1.75 -18.73 15.29
C GLU A 195 -2.25 -18.10 16.59
N GLY A 196 -2.56 -16.79 16.57
CA GLY A 196 -3.04 -16.05 17.74
C GLY A 196 -1.92 -15.72 18.72
N LEU A 197 -2.31 -15.25 19.93
CA LEU A 197 -1.41 -14.86 21.02
C LEU A 197 -1.05 -16.02 21.95
N GLY A 198 -1.65 -17.19 21.77
CA GLY A 198 -1.35 -18.36 22.59
C GLY A 198 0.10 -18.79 22.40
N ALA A 199 0.85 -19.01 23.50
CA ALA A 199 2.14 -19.69 23.40
C ALA A 199 1.91 -21.01 22.66
N GLY A 200 2.53 -21.17 21.47
CA GLY A 200 2.32 -22.30 20.60
C GLY A 200 2.34 -23.59 21.42
N ARG A 201 1.29 -24.39 21.35
CA ARG A 201 1.34 -25.75 21.89
C ARG A 201 2.47 -26.42 21.17
N GLY A 202 3.61 -26.56 21.86
CA GLY A 202 4.76 -27.24 21.31
C GLY A 202 4.27 -28.52 20.65
N LYS A 203 4.66 -28.74 19.40
CA LYS A 203 4.42 -29.99 18.68
C LYS A 203 4.91 -31.10 19.62
N GLY A 204 3.96 -31.67 20.36
CA GLY A 204 4.20 -32.82 21.19
C GLY A 204 4.78 -33.92 20.30
N ARG A 205 5.86 -34.48 20.74
CA ARG A 205 6.59 -35.61 20.16
C ARG A 205 5.69 -36.74 19.72
#